data_b9b214748a8d8318ee165c1eb6c473e5
#
_entry.id   b9b214748a8d8318ee165c1eb6c473e5
#
_cell.length_a   1.000
_cell.length_b   1.000
_cell.length_c   1.000
_cell.angle_alpha   90.00
_cell.angle_beta   90.00
_cell.angle_gamma   90.00
#
_symmetry.space_group_name_H-M   'P 1'
#
loop_
_entity.id
_entity.type
_entity.pdbx_description
1 polymer ?
#
loop_
_entity_poly.entity_id
_entity_poly.type
_entity_poly.pdbx_seq_one_letter_code
_entity_poly.pdbx_strand_id
1 'polypeptide(L)'
;MTRFHDINFFVKLGLAFALMVVAWAVPGWWWGVPIAALTVLFLAAAGVPGLSAYLKGASLLVLLVMASWIVNLAIQGMPWQEAIPVAAGMAARLVTTTAAFYFVMETSTPGSILAACSAARLPPVVTLVLSLTFGIIPMLREDFQRIADAQRARGMEIDDVPFYTRLRYS
;
A
#
# COMPACT_ATOMS: atom_id res chain seq x y z
N MET A 1 3.45 -2.26 -19.66
CA MET A 1 4.73 -1.90 -18.99
C MET A 1 4.70 -0.40 -18.77
N THR A 2 4.62 0.03 -17.52
CA THR A 2 4.51 1.45 -17.17
C THR A 2 5.87 2.13 -17.35
N ARG A 3 5.89 3.27 -18.03
CA ARG A 3 7.11 4.10 -18.26
C ARG A 3 7.80 4.56 -16.97
N PHE A 4 7.22 4.28 -15.83
CA PHE A 4 7.67 4.73 -14.51
C PHE A 4 8.60 3.73 -13.79
N HIS A 5 8.84 2.53 -14.34
CA HIS A 5 9.76 1.56 -13.72
C HIS A 5 11.22 2.06 -13.67
N ASP A 6 11.61 2.89 -14.62
CA ASP A 6 13.00 3.38 -14.75
C ASP A 6 13.33 4.58 -13.84
N ILE A 7 12.31 5.15 -13.15
CA ILE A 7 12.54 6.27 -12.25
C ILE A 7 13.14 5.77 -10.93
N ASN A 8 14.15 6.48 -10.43
CA ASN A 8 14.81 6.15 -9.17
C ASN A 8 13.80 6.03 -8.01
N PHE A 9 13.90 4.96 -7.23
CA PHE A 9 13.01 4.67 -6.10
C PHE A 9 12.88 5.86 -5.12
N PHE A 10 13.99 6.52 -4.79
CA PHE A 10 13.96 7.67 -3.87
C PHE A 10 13.20 8.87 -4.42
N VAL A 11 13.21 9.07 -5.74
CA VAL A 11 12.42 10.14 -6.37
C VAL A 11 10.93 9.85 -6.26
N LYS A 12 10.52 8.60 -6.49
CA LYS A 12 9.12 8.17 -6.32
C LYS A 12 8.66 8.31 -4.88
N LEU A 13 9.50 7.87 -3.94
CA LEU A 13 9.22 7.97 -2.51
C LEU A 13 9.11 9.43 -2.08
N GLY A 14 10.02 10.28 -2.54
CA GLY A 14 9.99 11.73 -2.28
C GLY A 14 8.74 12.39 -2.83
N LEU A 15 8.32 12.02 -4.03
CA LEU A 15 7.11 12.55 -4.65
C LEU A 15 5.85 12.09 -3.92
N ALA A 16 5.79 10.82 -3.51
CA ALA A 16 4.69 10.30 -2.70
C ALA A 16 4.61 11.00 -1.34
N PHE A 17 5.76 11.22 -0.71
CA PHE A 17 5.83 11.95 0.56
C PHE A 17 5.41 13.41 0.40
N ALA A 18 5.85 14.09 -0.66
CA ALA A 18 5.45 15.46 -0.96
C ALA A 18 3.93 15.56 -1.18
N LEU A 19 3.34 14.63 -1.94
CA LEU A 19 1.88 14.56 -2.12
C LEU A 19 1.15 14.36 -0.79
N MET A 20 1.67 13.49 0.08
CA MET A 20 1.11 13.29 1.40
C MET A 20 1.16 14.57 2.24
N VAL A 21 2.31 15.25 2.27
CA VAL A 21 2.46 16.52 3.01
C VAL A 21 1.51 17.58 2.47
N VAL A 22 1.38 17.71 1.15
CA VAL A 22 0.44 18.65 0.51
C VAL A 22 -1.01 18.32 0.90
N ALA A 23 -1.40 17.04 0.83
CA ALA A 23 -2.76 16.62 1.19
C ALA A 23 -3.12 16.95 2.65
N TRP A 24 -2.15 16.91 3.57
CA TRP A 24 -2.37 17.23 4.98
C TRP A 24 -2.19 18.70 5.32
N ALA A 25 -1.33 19.42 4.60
CA ALA A 25 -1.09 20.85 4.81
C ALA A 25 -2.20 21.74 4.28
N VAL A 26 -2.89 21.30 3.23
CA VAL A 26 -3.96 22.10 2.60
C VAL A 26 -5.23 22.02 3.45
N PRO A 27 -5.74 23.15 3.98
CA PRO A 27 -6.96 23.16 4.79
C PRO A 27 -8.21 23.05 3.91
N GLY A 28 -9.23 22.33 4.44
CA GLY A 28 -10.55 22.29 3.88
C GLY A 28 -10.76 21.18 2.81
N TRP A 29 -12.01 20.76 2.71
CA TRP A 29 -12.44 19.71 1.79
C TRP A 29 -12.44 20.18 0.31
N TRP A 30 -12.57 21.47 0.07
CA TRP A 30 -12.57 22.08 -1.27
C TRP A 30 -11.30 21.76 -2.07
N TRP A 31 -10.17 21.64 -1.41
CA TRP A 31 -8.90 21.30 -2.01
C TRP A 31 -8.56 19.83 -1.85
N GLY A 32 -8.97 19.22 -0.74
CA GLY A 32 -8.68 17.82 -0.46
C GLY A 32 -9.31 16.86 -1.48
N VAL A 33 -10.58 17.07 -1.81
CA VAL A 33 -11.30 16.22 -2.77
C VAL A 33 -10.73 16.30 -4.19
N PRO A 34 -10.47 17.51 -4.77
CA PRO A 34 -9.79 17.60 -6.06
C PRO A 34 -8.39 16.95 -6.09
N ILE A 35 -7.60 17.12 -5.02
CA ILE A 35 -6.27 16.49 -4.93
C ILE A 35 -6.39 14.97 -4.94
N ALA A 36 -7.32 14.40 -4.17
CA ALA A 36 -7.58 12.96 -4.17
C ALA A 36 -8.03 12.47 -5.55
N ALA A 37 -8.94 13.17 -6.19
CA ALA A 37 -9.42 12.84 -7.53
C ALA A 37 -8.29 12.89 -8.57
N LEU A 38 -7.46 13.93 -8.54
CA LEU A 38 -6.29 14.05 -9.43
C LEU A 38 -5.27 12.94 -9.19
N THR A 39 -5.03 12.57 -7.93
CA THR A 39 -4.11 11.48 -7.60
C THR A 39 -4.61 10.13 -8.12
N VAL A 40 -5.90 9.83 -7.95
CA VAL A 40 -6.51 8.61 -8.49
C VAL A 40 -6.52 8.63 -10.02
N LEU A 41 -6.81 9.76 -10.64
CA LEU A 41 -6.76 9.91 -12.10
C LEU A 41 -5.33 9.71 -12.63
N PHE A 42 -4.33 10.21 -11.92
CA PHE A 42 -2.92 9.99 -12.24
C PHE A 42 -2.57 8.50 -12.17
N LEU A 43 -3.02 7.75 -11.14
CA LEU A 43 -2.84 6.30 -11.07
C LEU A 43 -3.46 5.58 -12.26
N ALA A 44 -4.67 6.00 -12.67
CA ALA A 44 -5.36 5.45 -13.82
C ALA A 44 -4.59 5.73 -15.12
N ALA A 45 -4.13 6.96 -15.31
CA ALA A 45 -3.34 7.37 -16.48
C ALA A 45 -1.96 6.69 -16.53
N ALA A 46 -1.35 6.43 -15.36
CA ALA A 46 -0.09 5.70 -15.23
C ALA A 46 -0.24 4.21 -15.55
N GLY A 47 -1.47 3.68 -15.69
CA GLY A 47 -1.72 2.27 -15.99
C GLY A 47 -1.20 1.32 -14.90
N VAL A 48 -1.31 1.72 -13.64
CA VAL A 48 -0.84 0.91 -12.51
C VAL A 48 -1.65 -0.39 -12.43
N PRO A 49 -1.01 -1.57 -12.36
CA PRO A 49 -1.72 -2.83 -12.28
C PRO A 49 -2.56 -2.92 -10.99
N GLY A 50 -3.70 -3.62 -11.04
CA GLY A 50 -4.55 -3.82 -9.86
C GLY A 50 -5.38 -2.60 -9.43
N LEU A 51 -5.47 -1.55 -10.25
CA LEU A 51 -6.23 -0.34 -9.94
C LEU A 51 -7.69 -0.63 -9.56
N SER A 52 -8.33 -1.60 -10.19
CA SER A 52 -9.71 -2.00 -9.87
C SER A 52 -9.84 -2.56 -8.44
N ALA A 53 -8.86 -3.33 -7.99
CA ALA A 53 -8.80 -3.85 -6.63
C ALA A 53 -8.54 -2.71 -5.63
N TYR A 54 -7.63 -1.80 -5.96
CA TYR A 54 -7.39 -0.59 -5.17
C TYR A 54 -8.66 0.26 -5.03
N LEU A 55 -9.38 0.54 -6.13
CA LEU A 55 -10.60 1.35 -6.09
C LEU A 55 -11.70 0.72 -5.24
N LYS A 56 -11.85 -0.61 -5.27
CA LYS A 56 -12.77 -1.32 -4.37
C LYS A 56 -12.38 -1.15 -2.90
N GLY A 57 -11.10 -1.31 -2.58
CA GLY A 57 -10.59 -1.06 -1.23
C GLY A 57 -10.73 0.39 -0.79
N ALA A 58 -10.40 1.34 -1.67
CA ALA A 58 -10.52 2.77 -1.42
C ALA A 58 -11.99 3.19 -1.21
N SER A 59 -12.93 2.63 -1.96
CA SER A 59 -14.36 2.94 -1.78
C SER A 59 -14.88 2.46 -0.41
N LEU A 60 -14.47 1.28 0.04
CA LEU A 60 -14.78 0.77 1.36
C LEU A 60 -14.14 1.65 2.46
N LEU A 61 -12.88 2.04 2.27
CA LEU A 61 -12.16 2.93 3.19
C LEU A 61 -12.86 4.28 3.30
N VAL A 62 -13.25 4.90 2.17
CA VAL A 62 -14.00 6.17 2.16
C VAL A 62 -15.29 6.03 2.95
N LEU A 63 -16.06 4.96 2.72
CA LEU A 63 -17.32 4.71 3.42
C LEU A 63 -17.11 4.58 4.93
N LEU A 64 -16.13 3.80 5.36
CA LEU A 64 -15.82 3.60 6.77
C LEU A 64 -15.36 4.90 7.45
N VAL A 65 -14.47 5.65 6.79
CA VAL A 65 -13.95 6.92 7.31
C VAL A 65 -15.05 7.96 7.40
N MET A 66 -15.86 8.09 6.35
CA MET A 66 -17.01 9.01 6.36
C MET A 66 -17.98 8.68 7.49
N ALA A 67 -18.37 7.41 7.63
CA ALA A 67 -19.26 6.98 8.70
C ALA A 67 -18.67 7.25 10.09
N SER A 68 -17.41 6.88 10.30
CA SER A 68 -16.71 7.09 11.57
C SER A 68 -16.62 8.57 11.95
N TRP A 69 -16.23 9.43 11.00
CA TRP A 69 -16.10 10.87 11.26
C TRP A 69 -17.44 11.54 11.47
N ILE A 70 -18.47 11.21 10.70
CA ILE A 70 -19.81 11.77 10.88
C ILE A 70 -20.37 11.41 12.26
N VAL A 71 -20.22 10.15 12.67
CA VAL A 71 -20.66 9.71 14.01
C VAL A 71 -19.88 10.44 15.10
N ASN A 72 -18.56 10.53 14.97
CA ASN A 72 -17.73 11.23 15.96
C ASN A 72 -18.10 12.71 16.11
N LEU A 73 -18.28 13.42 14.99
CA LEU A 73 -18.65 14.83 15.00
C LEU A 73 -20.08 15.05 15.49
N ALA A 74 -21.00 14.14 15.19
CA ALA A 74 -22.36 14.18 15.71
C ALA A 74 -22.40 14.02 17.26
N ILE A 75 -21.56 13.14 17.82
CA ILE A 75 -21.41 12.99 19.28
C ILE A 75 -20.87 14.28 19.91
N GLN A 76 -20.01 15.02 19.18
CA GLN A 76 -19.50 16.33 19.64
C GLN A 76 -20.52 17.48 19.49
N GLY A 77 -21.72 17.19 18.98
CA GLY A 77 -22.80 18.17 18.81
C GLY A 77 -22.69 19.02 17.54
N MET A 78 -21.82 18.64 16.59
CA MET A 78 -21.70 19.35 15.32
C MET A 78 -22.89 19.01 14.40
N PRO A 79 -23.57 20.00 13.78
CA PRO A 79 -24.64 19.73 12.84
C PRO A 79 -24.09 18.99 11.61
N TRP A 80 -24.84 18.04 11.10
CA TRP A 80 -24.39 17.18 10.00
C TRP A 80 -24.09 17.91 8.68
N GLN A 81 -24.68 19.09 8.48
CA GLN A 81 -24.34 19.96 7.35
C GLN A 81 -22.86 20.41 7.36
N GLU A 82 -22.27 20.54 8.54
CA GLU A 82 -20.86 20.88 8.72
C GLU A 82 -19.99 19.62 8.87
N ALA A 83 -20.54 18.55 9.45
CA ALA A 83 -19.82 17.29 9.66
C ALA A 83 -19.50 16.57 8.34
N ILE A 84 -20.40 16.60 7.36
CA ILE A 84 -20.20 15.94 6.07
C ILE A 84 -18.97 16.47 5.30
N PRO A 85 -18.81 17.79 5.10
CA PRO A 85 -17.62 18.31 4.42
C PRO A 85 -16.32 18.03 5.16
N VAL A 86 -16.32 18.06 6.48
CA VAL A 86 -15.14 17.71 7.27
C VAL A 86 -14.77 16.23 7.08
N ALA A 87 -15.76 15.34 7.18
CA ALA A 87 -15.56 13.91 6.95
C ALA A 87 -15.06 13.62 5.53
N ALA A 88 -15.62 14.31 4.51
CA ALA A 88 -15.16 14.18 3.14
C ALA A 88 -13.71 14.63 2.96
N GLY A 89 -13.30 15.72 3.61
CA GLY A 89 -11.92 16.19 3.62
C GLY A 89 -10.96 15.15 4.24
N MET A 90 -11.35 14.49 5.33
CA MET A 90 -10.55 13.44 5.96
C MET A 90 -10.45 12.19 5.10
N ALA A 91 -11.56 11.75 4.50
CA ALA A 91 -11.56 10.64 3.56
C ALA A 91 -10.66 10.92 2.35
N ALA A 92 -10.72 12.12 1.78
CA ALA A 92 -9.88 12.53 0.67
C ALA A 92 -8.38 12.50 1.00
N ARG A 93 -7.99 12.98 2.18
CA ARG A 93 -6.59 12.90 2.65
C ARG A 93 -6.08 11.48 2.75
N LEU A 94 -6.89 10.57 3.29
CA LEU A 94 -6.54 9.16 3.40
C LEU A 94 -6.47 8.49 2.02
N VAL A 95 -7.38 8.80 1.11
CA VAL A 95 -7.32 8.31 -0.27
C VAL A 95 -6.05 8.79 -0.97
N THR A 96 -5.69 10.07 -0.84
CA THR A 96 -4.45 10.60 -1.42
C THR A 96 -3.23 9.89 -0.85
N THR A 97 -3.18 9.71 0.47
CA THR A 97 -2.07 9.03 1.15
C THR A 97 -1.94 7.57 0.68
N THR A 98 -3.04 6.82 0.70
CA THR A 98 -3.03 5.42 0.27
C THR A 98 -2.73 5.27 -1.22
N ALA A 99 -3.21 6.19 -2.07
CA ALA A 99 -2.93 6.23 -3.49
C ALA A 99 -1.43 6.46 -3.77
N ALA A 100 -0.82 7.39 -3.05
CA ALA A 100 0.60 7.69 -3.18
C ALA A 100 1.47 6.48 -2.80
N PHE A 101 1.16 5.82 -1.68
CA PHE A 101 1.86 4.58 -1.29
C PHE A 101 1.62 3.44 -2.26
N TYR A 102 0.39 3.25 -2.72
CA TYR A 102 0.05 2.23 -3.71
C TYR A 102 0.87 2.42 -5.00
N PHE A 103 1.00 3.66 -5.48
CA PHE A 103 1.86 3.97 -6.63
C PHE A 103 3.31 3.55 -6.41
N VAL A 104 3.89 3.88 -5.25
CA VAL A 104 5.28 3.49 -4.93
C VAL A 104 5.44 1.99 -4.88
N MET A 105 4.51 1.26 -4.23
CA MET A 105 4.60 -0.19 -4.09
C MET A 105 4.49 -0.92 -5.43
N GLU A 106 3.52 -0.53 -6.26
CA GLU A 106 3.28 -1.19 -7.55
C GLU A 106 4.33 -0.86 -8.62
N THR A 107 4.98 0.30 -8.49
CA THR A 107 6.00 0.72 -9.46
C THR A 107 7.43 0.43 -9.02
N SER A 108 7.62 -0.11 -7.81
CA SER A 108 8.95 -0.40 -7.25
C SER A 108 9.17 -1.90 -7.12
N THR A 109 10.22 -2.40 -7.74
CA THR A 109 10.67 -3.79 -7.59
C THR A 109 11.76 -3.88 -6.53
N PRO A 110 11.94 -5.04 -5.86
CA PRO A 110 13.06 -5.24 -4.95
C PRO A 110 14.43 -4.87 -5.56
N GLY A 111 14.61 -5.18 -6.85
CA GLY A 111 15.82 -4.82 -7.60
C GLY A 111 16.01 -3.31 -7.75
N SER A 112 14.94 -2.55 -8.00
CA SER A 112 15.01 -1.08 -8.09
C SER A 112 15.34 -0.43 -6.75
N ILE A 113 14.84 -1.01 -5.65
CA ILE A 113 15.16 -0.56 -4.29
C ILE A 113 16.64 -0.79 -3.99
N LEU A 114 17.17 -1.99 -4.29
CA LEU A 114 18.60 -2.31 -4.12
C LEU A 114 19.49 -1.41 -4.96
N ALA A 115 19.14 -1.17 -6.22
CA ALA A 115 19.88 -0.28 -7.12
C ALA A 115 19.90 1.16 -6.57
N ALA A 116 18.77 1.64 -6.05
CA ALA A 116 18.68 2.95 -5.45
C ALA A 116 19.51 3.07 -4.17
N CYS A 117 19.49 2.05 -3.30
CA CYS A 117 20.30 1.99 -2.08
C CYS A 117 21.81 2.02 -2.40
N SER A 118 22.23 1.29 -3.43
CA SER A 118 23.62 1.28 -3.91
C SER A 118 24.03 2.65 -4.44
N ALA A 119 23.17 3.28 -5.24
CA ALA A 119 23.41 4.60 -5.82
C ALA A 119 23.48 5.71 -4.76
N ALA A 120 22.72 5.55 -3.65
CA ALA A 120 22.72 6.47 -2.52
C ALA A 120 23.97 6.35 -1.62
N ARG A 121 24.92 5.47 -1.96
CA ARG A 121 26.12 5.20 -1.17
C ARG A 121 25.84 4.86 0.29
N LEU A 122 24.76 4.11 0.54
CA LEU A 122 24.48 3.58 1.88
C LEU A 122 25.63 2.68 2.35
N PRO A 123 25.84 2.53 3.66
CA PRO A 123 26.85 1.64 4.20
C PRO A 123 26.75 0.26 3.56
N PRO A 124 27.87 -0.37 3.14
CA PRO A 124 27.87 -1.65 2.44
C PRO A 124 27.12 -2.76 3.18
N VAL A 125 27.11 -2.69 4.50
CA VAL A 125 26.38 -3.64 5.37
C VAL A 125 24.86 -3.58 5.11
N VAL A 126 24.30 -2.38 4.95
CA VAL A 126 22.84 -2.21 4.70
C VAL A 126 22.47 -2.80 3.34
N THR A 127 23.27 -2.52 2.32
CA THR A 127 23.06 -3.06 0.97
C THR A 127 23.19 -4.59 0.96
N LEU A 128 24.16 -5.14 1.70
CA LEU A 128 24.37 -6.57 1.85
C LEU A 128 23.16 -7.25 2.53
N VAL A 129 22.70 -6.70 3.66
CA VAL A 129 21.54 -7.24 4.40
C VAL A 129 20.30 -7.23 3.53
N LEU A 130 20.01 -6.12 2.84
CA LEU A 130 18.86 -6.03 1.92
C LEU A 130 18.98 -7.02 0.77
N SER A 131 20.16 -7.16 0.17
CA SER A 131 20.41 -8.11 -0.93
C SER A 131 20.18 -9.55 -0.49
N LEU A 132 20.70 -9.92 0.68
CA LEU A 132 20.49 -11.25 1.26
C LEU A 132 19.00 -11.49 1.57
N THR A 133 18.33 -10.52 2.17
CA THR A 133 16.90 -10.62 2.51
C THR A 133 16.06 -10.85 1.25
N PHE A 134 16.25 -10.04 0.23
CA PHE A 134 15.50 -10.17 -1.03
C PHE A 134 15.87 -11.42 -1.83
N GLY A 135 17.09 -11.95 -1.65
CA GLY A 135 17.51 -13.23 -2.25
C GLY A 135 16.95 -14.45 -1.54
N ILE A 136 16.86 -14.40 -0.21
CA ILE A 136 16.38 -15.52 0.62
C ILE A 136 14.86 -15.71 0.50
N ILE A 137 14.08 -14.61 0.37
CA ILE A 137 12.61 -14.69 0.32
C ILE A 137 12.11 -15.61 -0.81
N PRO A 138 12.54 -15.46 -2.10
CA PRO A 138 12.11 -16.38 -3.15
C PRO A 138 12.58 -17.82 -2.93
N MET A 139 13.80 -18.00 -2.42
CA MET A 139 14.33 -19.34 -2.10
C MET A 139 13.48 -20.06 -1.04
N LEU A 140 13.16 -19.36 0.06
CA LEU A 140 12.29 -19.92 1.10
C LEU A 140 10.90 -20.25 0.55
N ARG A 141 10.36 -19.41 -0.34
CA ARG A 141 9.05 -19.65 -0.95
C ARG A 141 9.05 -20.94 -1.80
N GLU A 142 10.10 -21.15 -2.58
CA GLU A 142 10.26 -22.38 -3.36
C GLU A 142 10.41 -23.61 -2.47
N ASP A 143 11.20 -23.52 -1.40
CA ASP A 143 11.38 -24.63 -0.47
C ASP A 143 10.08 -24.96 0.27
N PHE A 144 9.33 -23.94 0.70
CA PHE A 144 8.00 -24.13 1.27
C PHE A 144 7.05 -24.85 0.30
N GLN A 145 7.04 -24.45 -0.95
CA GLN A 145 6.21 -25.10 -1.98
C GLN A 145 6.62 -26.56 -2.18
N ARG A 146 7.92 -26.84 -2.28
CA ARG A 146 8.44 -28.22 -2.40
C ARG A 146 8.06 -29.09 -1.20
N ILE A 147 8.15 -28.55 0.03
CA ILE A 147 7.75 -29.26 1.23
C ILE A 147 6.24 -29.53 1.23
N ALA A 148 5.42 -28.52 0.89
CA ALA A 148 3.98 -28.66 0.80
C ALA A 148 3.58 -29.72 -0.23
N ASP A 149 4.20 -29.72 -1.40
CA ASP A 149 3.94 -30.69 -2.46
C ASP A 149 4.36 -32.11 -2.05
N ALA A 150 5.49 -32.24 -1.37
CA ALA A 150 5.94 -33.54 -0.84
C ALA A 150 4.99 -34.08 0.24
N GLN A 151 4.42 -33.22 1.06
CA GLN A 151 3.45 -33.62 2.09
C GLN A 151 2.10 -33.98 1.47
N ARG A 152 1.65 -33.24 0.44
CA ARG A 152 0.45 -33.61 -0.34
C ARG A 152 0.60 -34.97 -1.02
N ALA A 153 1.79 -35.26 -1.59
CA ALA A 153 2.07 -36.55 -2.19
C ALA A 153 2.04 -37.72 -1.20
N ARG A 154 2.27 -37.44 0.10
CA ARG A 154 2.16 -38.42 1.21
C ARG A 154 0.75 -38.53 1.77
N GLY A 155 -0.26 -37.88 1.15
CA GLY A 155 -1.64 -37.91 1.59
C GLY A 155 -1.97 -37.01 2.78
N MET A 156 -1.07 -36.10 3.15
CA MET A 156 -1.32 -35.08 4.17
C MET A 156 -1.83 -33.80 3.51
N GLU A 157 -3.14 -33.64 3.45
CA GLU A 157 -3.76 -32.38 3.03
C GLU A 157 -3.63 -31.36 4.17
N ILE A 158 -2.65 -30.44 4.01
CA ILE A 158 -2.37 -29.42 5.02
C ILE A 158 -3.50 -28.37 5.06
N ASP A 159 -4.26 -28.25 3.98
CA ASP A 159 -5.30 -27.22 3.86
C ASP A 159 -6.57 -27.54 4.68
N ASP A 160 -6.83 -28.83 4.97
CA ASP A 160 -8.01 -29.27 5.74
C ASP A 160 -7.77 -29.38 7.26
N VAL A 161 -6.55 -29.12 7.74
CA VAL A 161 -6.22 -29.29 9.15
C VAL A 161 -6.33 -27.94 9.89
N PRO A 162 -7.14 -27.84 10.96
CA PRO A 162 -7.25 -26.61 11.74
C PRO A 162 -5.91 -26.16 12.28
N PHE A 163 -5.70 -24.85 12.36
CA PHE A 163 -4.42 -24.20 12.68
C PHE A 163 -3.69 -24.78 13.90
N TYR A 164 -4.43 -25.23 14.93
CA TYR A 164 -3.87 -25.88 16.14
C TYR A 164 -3.19 -27.23 15.86
N THR A 165 -3.65 -27.95 14.85
CA THR A 165 -3.06 -29.25 14.48
C THR A 165 -1.82 -29.06 13.63
N ARG A 166 -1.73 -27.96 12.88
CA ARG A 166 -0.51 -27.62 12.11
C ARG A 166 0.70 -27.38 13.02
N LEU A 167 0.50 -26.73 14.16
CA LEU A 167 1.56 -26.47 15.15
C LEU A 167 2.06 -27.71 15.89
N ARG A 168 1.30 -28.78 15.90
CA ARG A 168 1.66 -30.02 16.62
C ARG A 168 2.49 -30.99 15.79
N TYR A 169 2.50 -30.82 14.46
CA TYR A 169 3.21 -31.70 13.53
C TYR A 169 4.41 -31.02 12.84
N SER A 170 4.75 -29.79 13.20
CA SER A 170 5.99 -29.12 12.82
C SER A 170 7.01 -29.23 13.98
#